data_6259848970087c4ba0c85ef46d05afe6
#
_entry.id   6259848970087c4ba0c85ef46d05afe6
#
_cell.length_a   1.000
_cell.length_b   1.000
_cell.length_c   1.000
_cell.angle_alpha   90.00
_cell.angle_beta   90.00
_cell.angle_gamma   90.00
#
_symmetry.space_group_name_H-M   'P 1'
#
loop_
_entity.id
_entity.type
_entity.pdbx_description
1 polymer ?
#
loop_
_entity_poly.entity_id
_entity_poly.type
_entity_poly.pdbx_seq_one_letter_code
_entity_poly.pdbx_strand_id
1 'polypeptide(L)'
;MAGSYPAEWYEMVSRETNEKGIQVVVDGKEKKLKTSVRMAEAGGFLIPVSELRELFSCTAHTYDDTILVMEKAGRRASIAIGEREMTLFRTSEDGQGEEKISLNAPLTVRQGQLFVPADAPARAFGYETDWDAEQSVLSFTSQNPEEKVLPRSYDYRTVGRAPAVKNQGSLGTCWAFASLMALESRLLPEQSFDFSEDHMSLRNSFQMDQNDGGDYTMSMAYL
;
A
#
# COMPACT_ATOMS: atom_id res chain seq x y z
N MET A 1 -12.68 -16.05 -20.40
CA MET A 1 -13.87 -15.59 -21.14
C MET A 1 -14.77 -14.90 -20.14
N ALA A 2 -14.77 -13.56 -20.12
CA ALA A 2 -15.66 -12.80 -19.26
C ALA A 2 -17.08 -12.92 -19.85
N GLY A 3 -17.97 -13.64 -19.14
CA GLY A 3 -19.35 -13.76 -19.53
C GLY A 3 -20.05 -12.40 -19.48
N SER A 4 -20.57 -11.92 -20.58
CA SER A 4 -21.47 -10.77 -20.59
C SER A 4 -22.82 -11.23 -20.03
N TYR A 5 -23.18 -10.70 -18.88
CA TYR A 5 -24.50 -10.94 -18.29
C TYR A 5 -25.59 -10.19 -19.09
N PRO A 6 -26.85 -10.68 -19.12
CA PRO A 6 -27.96 -10.00 -19.81
C PRO A 6 -28.23 -8.60 -19.27
N ALA A 7 -28.59 -7.65 -20.12
CA ALA A 7 -28.87 -6.26 -19.74
C ALA A 7 -29.92 -6.12 -18.62
N GLU A 8 -30.93 -7.00 -18.63
CA GLU A 8 -32.00 -7.07 -17.62
C GLU A 8 -31.48 -7.39 -16.22
N TRP A 9 -30.41 -8.18 -16.13
CA TRP A 9 -29.75 -8.51 -14.89
C TRP A 9 -29.06 -7.29 -14.27
N TYR A 10 -28.45 -6.44 -15.12
CA TYR A 10 -27.82 -5.19 -14.67
C TYR A 10 -28.83 -4.18 -14.14
N GLU A 11 -30.02 -4.08 -14.72
CA GLU A 11 -31.07 -3.19 -14.22
C GLU A 11 -31.62 -3.66 -12.86
N MET A 12 -31.81 -4.97 -12.68
CA MET A 12 -32.29 -5.54 -11.42
C MET A 12 -31.25 -5.36 -10.30
N VAL A 13 -29.99 -5.70 -10.55
CA VAL A 13 -28.90 -5.56 -9.55
C VAL A 13 -28.62 -4.09 -9.27
N SER A 14 -28.71 -3.18 -10.25
CA SER A 14 -28.51 -1.76 -10.05
C SER A 14 -29.60 -1.11 -9.18
N ARG A 15 -30.83 -1.58 -9.22
CA ARG A 15 -31.92 -1.13 -8.33
C ARG A 15 -31.72 -1.62 -6.91
N GLU A 16 -31.39 -2.88 -6.71
CA GLU A 16 -31.16 -3.47 -5.38
C GLU A 16 -29.91 -2.93 -4.69
N THR A 17 -28.81 -2.70 -5.44
CA THR A 17 -27.56 -2.15 -4.89
C THR A 17 -27.63 -0.67 -4.57
N ASN A 18 -28.51 0.11 -5.22
CA ASN A 18 -28.77 1.51 -4.85
C ASN A 18 -29.46 1.65 -3.48
N GLU A 19 -30.20 0.63 -3.04
CA GLU A 19 -30.87 0.65 -1.73
C GLU A 19 -30.00 0.14 -0.58
N LYS A 20 -29.11 -0.83 -0.83
CA LYS A 20 -28.26 -1.46 0.21
C LYS A 20 -26.81 -0.95 0.24
N GLY A 21 -26.35 -0.33 -0.84
CA GLY A 21 -24.94 0.02 -1.03
C GLY A 21 -24.07 -1.21 -1.34
N ILE A 22 -22.97 -0.98 -2.05
CA ILE A 22 -22.01 -2.04 -2.36
C ILE A 22 -21.00 -2.10 -1.20
N GLN A 23 -20.93 -3.24 -0.53
CA GLN A 23 -19.90 -3.52 0.46
C GLN A 23 -18.60 -3.91 -0.24
N VAL A 24 -17.47 -3.36 0.21
CA VAL A 24 -16.17 -3.67 -0.37
C VAL A 24 -15.29 -4.39 0.64
N VAL A 25 -14.72 -5.51 0.21
CA VAL A 25 -13.81 -6.35 0.99
C VAL A 25 -12.47 -6.45 0.27
N VAL A 26 -11.37 -6.21 0.99
CA VAL A 26 -10.01 -6.36 0.45
C VAL A 26 -9.24 -7.31 1.36
N ASP A 27 -8.72 -8.39 0.80
CA ASP A 27 -8.00 -9.46 1.54
C ASP A 27 -8.74 -9.93 2.80
N GLY A 28 -10.07 -10.17 2.63
CA GLY A 28 -10.96 -10.64 3.70
C GLY A 28 -11.35 -9.58 4.73
N LYS A 29 -10.95 -8.32 4.56
CA LYS A 29 -11.28 -7.22 5.47
C LYS A 29 -12.26 -6.26 4.82
N GLU A 30 -13.39 -6.01 5.50
CA GLU A 30 -14.35 -4.99 5.08
C GLU A 30 -13.71 -3.59 5.13
N LYS A 31 -13.93 -2.80 4.07
CA LYS A 31 -13.45 -1.43 3.93
C LYS A 31 -14.61 -0.43 4.05
N LYS A 32 -14.46 0.53 4.95
CA LYS A 32 -15.42 1.62 5.10
C LYS A 32 -15.04 2.78 4.19
N LEU A 33 -15.81 2.99 3.14
CA LEU A 33 -15.56 4.03 2.15
C LEU A 33 -16.33 5.30 2.49
N LYS A 34 -15.73 6.46 2.23
CA LYS A 34 -16.40 7.76 2.34
C LYS A 34 -17.33 8.01 1.15
N THR A 35 -16.94 7.50 -0.01
CA THR A 35 -17.73 7.58 -1.24
C THR A 35 -17.96 6.16 -1.77
N SER A 36 -19.21 5.80 -2.00
CA SER A 36 -19.59 4.45 -2.41
C SER A 36 -19.11 4.10 -3.81
N VAL A 37 -18.76 2.82 -4.01
CA VAL A 37 -18.56 2.20 -5.31
C VAL A 37 -19.90 2.21 -6.08
N ARG A 38 -19.85 2.37 -7.39
CA ARG A 38 -21.02 2.39 -8.27
C ARG A 38 -20.90 1.35 -9.37
N MET A 39 -22.01 0.89 -9.87
CA MET A 39 -22.03 0.08 -11.09
C MET A 39 -21.90 0.97 -12.33
N ALA A 40 -21.16 0.49 -13.33
CA ALA A 40 -21.03 1.13 -14.63
C ALA A 40 -22.19 0.68 -15.54
N GLU A 41 -22.70 1.57 -16.41
CA GLU A 41 -23.76 1.25 -17.38
C GLU A 41 -23.39 0.13 -18.35
N ALA A 42 -22.09 0.01 -18.68
CA ALA A 42 -21.56 -1.04 -19.55
C ALA A 42 -21.19 -2.33 -18.80
N GLY A 43 -21.52 -2.42 -17.52
CA GLY A 43 -21.13 -3.51 -16.63
C GLY A 43 -19.82 -3.25 -15.89
N GLY A 44 -19.63 -3.95 -14.76
CA GLY A 44 -18.49 -3.75 -13.87
C GLY A 44 -18.72 -2.64 -12.83
N PHE A 45 -17.68 -2.33 -12.09
CA PHE A 45 -17.74 -1.42 -10.95
C PHE A 45 -16.85 -0.20 -11.17
N LEU A 46 -17.27 0.94 -10.63
CA LEU A 46 -16.56 2.20 -10.64
C LEU A 46 -16.18 2.57 -9.20
N ILE A 47 -14.89 2.71 -8.96
CA ILE A 47 -14.32 3.08 -7.65
C ILE A 47 -14.01 4.57 -7.67
N PRO A 48 -14.42 5.35 -6.65
CA PRO A 48 -13.96 6.72 -6.53
C PRO A 48 -12.42 6.76 -6.37
N VAL A 49 -11.74 7.60 -7.14
CA VAL A 49 -10.28 7.72 -7.07
C VAL A 49 -9.80 8.12 -5.68
N SER A 50 -10.60 8.89 -4.93
CA SER A 50 -10.33 9.24 -3.53
C SER A 50 -10.21 8.05 -2.58
N GLU A 51 -10.84 6.91 -2.91
CA GLU A 51 -10.85 5.71 -2.07
C GLU A 51 -9.73 4.70 -2.41
N LEU A 52 -9.00 4.90 -3.51
CA LEU A 52 -7.96 3.97 -3.97
C LEU A 52 -6.86 3.76 -2.93
N ARG A 53 -6.50 4.81 -2.19
CA ARG A 53 -5.49 4.72 -1.13
C ARG A 53 -5.94 3.79 0.00
N GLU A 54 -7.20 3.92 0.42
CA GLU A 54 -7.78 3.08 1.49
C GLU A 54 -7.94 1.63 1.05
N LEU A 55 -8.35 1.41 -0.21
CA LEU A 55 -8.60 0.08 -0.74
C LEU A 55 -7.31 -0.68 -1.04
N PHE A 56 -6.39 -0.07 -1.77
CA PHE A 56 -5.24 -0.76 -2.36
C PHE A 56 -3.90 -0.32 -1.79
N SER A 57 -3.87 0.64 -0.85
CA SER A 57 -2.63 1.22 -0.32
C SER A 57 -1.72 1.77 -1.43
N CYS A 58 -2.33 2.33 -2.49
CA CYS A 58 -1.63 2.93 -3.62
C CYS A 58 -1.68 4.46 -3.54
N THR A 59 -0.80 5.14 -4.26
CA THR A 59 -0.94 6.55 -4.55
C THR A 59 -1.71 6.74 -5.85
N ALA A 60 -2.55 7.78 -5.92
CA ALA A 60 -3.29 8.15 -7.11
C ALA A 60 -3.26 9.68 -7.25
N HIS A 61 -2.91 10.16 -8.41
CA HIS A 61 -2.88 11.58 -8.73
C HIS A 61 -3.21 11.81 -10.20
N THR A 62 -3.70 13.00 -10.53
CA THR A 62 -4.00 13.39 -11.91
C THR A 62 -2.92 14.35 -12.44
N TYR A 63 -2.56 14.17 -13.71
CA TYR A 63 -1.75 15.11 -14.47
C TYR A 63 -2.64 15.89 -15.44
N ASP A 64 -2.49 17.20 -15.46
CA ASP A 64 -3.23 18.14 -16.32
C ASP A 64 -4.75 17.89 -16.29
N ASP A 65 -5.27 17.43 -15.16
CA ASP A 65 -6.66 17.04 -14.93
C ASP A 65 -7.25 16.04 -15.97
N THR A 66 -6.40 15.38 -16.75
CA THR A 66 -6.82 14.49 -17.84
C THR A 66 -6.32 13.06 -17.72
N ILE A 67 -5.20 12.82 -17.03
CA ILE A 67 -4.59 11.50 -16.90
C ILE A 67 -4.49 11.12 -15.42
N LEU A 68 -5.13 10.04 -15.04
CA LEU A 68 -4.95 9.41 -13.74
C LEU A 68 -3.70 8.53 -13.76
N VAL A 69 -2.83 8.72 -12.78
CA VAL A 69 -1.69 7.83 -12.53
C VAL A 69 -1.85 7.19 -11.16
N MET A 70 -1.70 5.88 -11.12
CA MET A 70 -1.75 5.06 -9.92
C MET A 70 -0.42 4.35 -9.73
N GLU A 71 0.11 4.34 -8.49
CA GLU A 71 1.41 3.72 -8.20
C GLU A 71 1.33 2.90 -6.91
N LYS A 72 1.90 1.68 -6.95
CA LYS A 72 2.04 0.79 -5.79
C LYS A 72 3.24 -0.14 -6.01
N ALA A 73 4.15 -0.22 -5.02
CA ALA A 73 5.23 -1.21 -4.98
C ALA A 73 6.04 -1.31 -6.30
N GLY A 74 6.41 -0.15 -6.88
CA GLY A 74 7.17 -0.09 -8.13
C GLY A 74 6.35 -0.35 -9.41
N ARG A 75 5.07 -0.71 -9.29
CA ARG A 75 4.14 -0.79 -10.43
C ARG A 75 3.47 0.56 -10.63
N ARG A 76 3.40 1.01 -11.85
CA ARG A 76 2.77 2.26 -12.25
C ARG A 76 1.77 2.00 -13.37
N ALA A 77 0.60 2.60 -13.26
CA ALA A 77 -0.42 2.54 -14.30
C ALA A 77 -0.95 3.93 -14.60
N SER A 78 -1.25 4.20 -15.87
CA SER A 78 -1.88 5.45 -16.30
C SER A 78 -3.10 5.20 -17.18
N ILE A 79 -4.11 6.06 -17.05
CA ILE A 79 -5.34 6.01 -17.82
C ILE A 79 -5.84 7.44 -18.07
N ALA A 80 -6.21 7.77 -19.30
CA ALA A 80 -6.80 9.07 -19.63
C ALA A 80 -8.30 9.09 -19.38
N ILE A 81 -8.84 10.26 -19.03
CA ILE A 81 -10.29 10.43 -18.83
C ILE A 81 -11.03 10.14 -20.13
N GLY A 82 -12.08 9.34 -20.03
CA GLY A 82 -12.90 8.90 -21.17
C GLY A 82 -12.38 7.64 -21.87
N GLU A 83 -11.13 7.23 -21.61
CA GLU A 83 -10.54 6.06 -22.24
C GLU A 83 -10.85 4.76 -21.48
N ARG A 84 -10.89 3.65 -22.25
CA ARG A 84 -11.03 2.27 -21.76
C ARG A 84 -9.74 1.48 -21.87
N GLU A 85 -8.62 2.15 -22.10
CA GLU A 85 -7.30 1.55 -22.21
C GLU A 85 -6.40 2.14 -21.13
N MET A 86 -5.79 1.27 -20.35
CA MET A 86 -4.82 1.61 -19.32
C MET A 86 -3.42 1.18 -19.78
N THR A 87 -2.41 2.00 -19.58
CA THR A 87 -1.00 1.63 -19.76
C THR A 87 -0.42 1.22 -18.42
N LEU A 88 0.07 -0.02 -18.32
CA LEU A 88 0.81 -0.52 -17.18
C LEU A 88 2.30 -0.47 -17.46
N PHE A 89 3.05 0.23 -16.61
CA PHE A 89 4.50 0.30 -16.67
C PHE A 89 5.10 -0.73 -15.72
N ARG A 90 5.96 -1.60 -16.25
CA ARG A 90 6.70 -2.60 -15.47
C ARG A 90 8.19 -2.28 -15.54
N THR A 91 8.83 -2.27 -14.39
CA THR A 91 10.29 -2.24 -14.31
C THR A 91 10.74 -3.67 -14.03
N SER A 92 11.45 -4.29 -14.98
CA SER A 92 12.09 -5.59 -14.82
C SER A 92 13.60 -5.44 -14.93
N GLU A 93 14.35 -6.47 -14.54
CA GLU A 93 15.82 -6.50 -14.69
C GLU A 93 16.24 -6.33 -16.16
N ASP A 94 15.39 -6.73 -17.12
CA ASP A 94 15.62 -6.64 -18.56
C ASP A 94 15.24 -5.27 -19.18
N GLY A 95 14.73 -4.31 -18.38
CA GLY A 95 14.36 -2.98 -18.83
C GLY A 95 12.96 -2.53 -18.44
N GLN A 96 12.54 -1.36 -18.98
CA GLN A 96 11.20 -0.85 -18.82
C GLN A 96 10.29 -1.40 -19.93
N GLY A 97 9.15 -2.01 -19.53
CA GLY A 97 8.13 -2.49 -20.45
C GLY A 97 6.80 -1.75 -20.23
N GLU A 98 6.06 -1.55 -21.31
CA GLU A 98 4.70 -1.01 -21.29
C GLU A 98 3.74 -2.08 -21.78
N GLU A 99 2.62 -2.26 -21.06
CA GLU A 99 1.54 -3.17 -21.44
C GLU A 99 0.23 -2.39 -21.47
N LYS A 100 -0.50 -2.51 -22.59
CA LYS A 100 -1.82 -1.90 -22.74
C LYS A 100 -2.90 -2.88 -22.32
N ILE A 101 -3.77 -2.46 -21.44
CA ILE A 101 -4.83 -3.27 -20.85
C ILE A 101 -6.18 -2.63 -21.14
N SER A 102 -7.08 -3.36 -21.80
CA SER A 102 -8.45 -2.92 -22.02
C SER A 102 -9.28 -3.09 -20.74
N LEU A 103 -10.09 -2.10 -20.42
CA LEU A 103 -10.92 -2.02 -19.22
C LEU A 103 -12.40 -2.18 -19.55
N ASN A 104 -13.18 -2.64 -18.57
CA ASN A 104 -14.61 -2.87 -18.71
C ASN A 104 -15.41 -1.57 -18.87
N ALA A 105 -14.91 -0.46 -18.32
CA ALA A 105 -15.54 0.86 -18.42
C ALA A 105 -14.46 1.96 -18.57
N PRO A 106 -14.81 3.17 -19.02
CA PRO A 106 -13.87 4.28 -19.11
C PRO A 106 -13.62 4.92 -17.74
N LEU A 107 -12.44 5.53 -17.58
CA LEU A 107 -12.20 6.50 -16.51
C LEU A 107 -13.18 7.67 -16.70
N THR A 108 -13.99 7.98 -15.71
CA THR A 108 -15.12 8.92 -15.88
C THR A 108 -15.25 9.90 -14.71
N VAL A 109 -15.74 11.10 -15.02
CA VAL A 109 -16.11 12.11 -14.02
C VAL A 109 -17.62 12.08 -13.83
N ARG A 110 -18.08 11.93 -12.58
CA ARG A 110 -19.50 12.00 -12.20
C ARG A 110 -19.67 12.90 -10.98
N GLN A 111 -20.52 13.90 -11.10
CA GLN A 111 -20.79 14.87 -10.02
C GLN A 111 -19.52 15.52 -9.46
N GLY A 112 -18.54 15.85 -10.32
CA GLY A 112 -17.28 16.46 -9.94
C GLY A 112 -16.27 15.52 -9.28
N GLN A 113 -16.56 14.22 -9.20
CA GLN A 113 -15.66 13.19 -8.69
C GLN A 113 -15.17 12.28 -9.81
N LEU A 114 -13.91 11.90 -9.74
CA LEU A 114 -13.27 10.97 -10.67
C LEU A 114 -13.47 9.54 -10.20
N PHE A 115 -13.93 8.69 -11.12
CA PHE A 115 -14.16 7.26 -10.90
C PHE A 115 -13.31 6.44 -11.87
N VAL A 116 -12.62 5.44 -11.34
CA VAL A 116 -11.84 4.48 -12.10
C VAL A 116 -12.55 3.14 -12.15
N PRO A 117 -12.54 2.41 -13.29
CA PRO A 117 -13.04 1.04 -13.34
C PRO A 117 -12.30 0.14 -12.32
N ALA A 118 -13.03 -0.69 -11.59
CA ALA A 118 -12.48 -1.54 -10.53
C ALA A 118 -11.41 -2.52 -11.03
N ASP A 119 -11.51 -2.94 -12.29
CA ASP A 119 -10.53 -3.81 -12.93
C ASP A 119 -9.19 -3.10 -13.23
N ALA A 120 -9.13 -1.77 -13.26
CA ALA A 120 -7.89 -1.04 -13.47
C ALA A 120 -6.91 -1.21 -12.29
N PRO A 121 -7.22 -0.81 -11.04
CA PRO A 121 -6.32 -1.04 -9.92
C PRO A 121 -6.14 -2.53 -9.62
N ALA A 122 -7.16 -3.38 -9.85
CA ALA A 122 -7.05 -4.81 -9.66
C ALA A 122 -5.96 -5.41 -10.56
N ARG A 123 -6.01 -5.17 -11.87
CA ARG A 123 -5.00 -5.67 -12.83
C ARG A 123 -3.65 -5.01 -12.65
N ALA A 124 -3.62 -3.69 -12.36
CA ALA A 124 -2.36 -2.97 -12.14
C ALA A 124 -1.58 -3.55 -10.94
N PHE A 125 -2.27 -3.92 -9.88
CA PHE A 125 -1.66 -4.28 -8.60
C PHE A 125 -1.79 -5.76 -8.22
N GLY A 126 -2.27 -6.61 -9.14
CA GLY A 126 -2.32 -8.06 -8.94
C GLY A 126 -3.39 -8.52 -7.96
N TYR A 127 -4.58 -7.94 -8.02
CA TYR A 127 -5.76 -8.40 -7.30
C TYR A 127 -6.68 -9.18 -8.23
N GLU A 128 -7.27 -10.24 -7.72
CA GLU A 128 -8.43 -10.90 -8.28
C GLU A 128 -9.70 -10.23 -7.76
N THR A 129 -10.69 -10.04 -8.63
CA THR A 129 -11.95 -9.37 -8.29
C THR A 129 -13.10 -10.38 -8.37
N ASP A 130 -13.89 -10.46 -7.32
CA ASP A 130 -15.09 -11.28 -7.24
C ASP A 130 -16.29 -10.46 -6.80
N TRP A 131 -17.48 -10.81 -7.31
CA TRP A 131 -18.73 -10.15 -7.00
C TRP A 131 -19.79 -11.15 -6.53
N ASP A 132 -20.20 -11.01 -5.27
CA ASP A 132 -21.36 -11.71 -4.72
C ASP A 132 -22.61 -10.84 -4.84
N ALA A 133 -23.47 -11.21 -5.79
CA ALA A 133 -24.70 -10.47 -6.08
C ALA A 133 -25.78 -10.63 -4.98
N GLU A 134 -25.78 -11.76 -4.25
CA GLU A 134 -26.75 -12.02 -3.18
C GLU A 134 -26.47 -11.16 -1.96
N GLN A 135 -25.20 -10.99 -1.64
CA GLN A 135 -24.76 -10.20 -0.49
C GLN A 135 -24.40 -8.74 -0.85
N SER A 136 -24.36 -8.40 -2.15
CA SER A 136 -23.89 -7.10 -2.66
C SER A 136 -22.45 -6.77 -2.20
N VAL A 137 -21.57 -7.78 -2.25
CA VAL A 137 -20.17 -7.68 -1.82
C VAL A 137 -19.22 -7.73 -3.01
N LEU A 138 -18.42 -6.68 -3.17
CA LEU A 138 -17.31 -6.63 -4.12
C LEU A 138 -16.01 -6.94 -3.38
N SER A 139 -15.37 -8.06 -3.75
CA SER A 139 -14.15 -8.55 -3.11
C SER A 139 -12.93 -8.37 -4.00
N PHE A 140 -11.82 -7.97 -3.38
CA PHE A 140 -10.49 -7.94 -3.99
C PHE A 140 -9.55 -8.82 -3.18
N THR A 141 -8.94 -9.82 -3.83
CA THR A 141 -8.00 -10.74 -3.20
C THR A 141 -6.63 -10.59 -3.85
N SER A 142 -5.62 -10.23 -3.06
CA SER A 142 -4.25 -10.12 -3.55
C SER A 142 -3.72 -11.48 -4.00
N GLN A 143 -3.21 -11.56 -5.23
CA GLN A 143 -2.57 -12.78 -5.75
C GLN A 143 -1.14 -12.95 -5.20
N ASN A 144 -0.58 -11.92 -4.62
CA ASN A 144 0.73 -11.95 -3.99
C ASN A 144 0.68 -11.31 -2.59
N PRO A 145 0.11 -12.00 -1.58
CA PRO A 145 -0.10 -11.44 -0.24
C PRO A 145 1.21 -11.11 0.49
N GLU A 146 2.35 -11.62 0.03
CA GLU A 146 3.67 -11.35 0.60
C GLU A 146 4.33 -10.06 0.07
N GLU A 147 3.76 -9.43 -0.96
CA GLU A 147 4.27 -8.16 -1.46
C GLU A 147 4.00 -7.05 -0.45
N LYS A 148 4.95 -6.85 0.46
CA LYS A 148 4.90 -5.76 1.44
C LYS A 148 4.96 -4.42 0.70
N VAL A 149 3.83 -3.75 0.60
CA VAL A 149 3.78 -2.38 0.08
C VAL A 149 4.54 -1.49 1.04
N LEU A 150 5.71 -1.02 0.60
CA LEU A 150 6.46 -0.04 1.37
C LEU A 150 5.70 1.31 1.32
N PRO A 151 5.41 1.91 2.47
CA PRO A 151 4.78 3.22 2.50
C PRO A 151 5.73 4.28 1.89
N ARG A 152 5.16 5.29 1.23
CA ARG A 152 5.94 6.40 0.65
C ARG A 152 6.82 7.13 1.66
N SER A 153 6.38 7.16 2.90
CA SER A 153 7.14 7.65 4.05
C SER A 153 6.85 6.75 5.25
N TYR A 154 7.85 6.46 6.03
CA TYR A 154 7.72 5.65 7.23
C TYR A 154 8.43 6.35 8.38
N ASP A 155 7.71 6.63 9.44
CA ASP A 155 8.23 7.23 10.65
C ASP A 155 7.95 6.32 11.84
N TYR A 156 9.01 5.82 12.47
CA TYR A 156 8.93 4.93 13.63
C TYR A 156 8.17 5.55 14.81
N ARG A 157 8.15 6.88 14.91
CA ARG A 157 7.39 7.60 15.95
C ARG A 157 5.89 7.43 15.79
N THR A 158 5.40 7.42 14.55
CA THR A 158 3.96 7.32 14.27
C THR A 158 3.41 5.91 14.49
N VAL A 159 4.28 4.91 14.51
CA VAL A 159 3.91 3.50 14.72
C VAL A 159 4.32 2.97 16.08
N GLY A 160 4.75 3.86 16.99
CA GLY A 160 5.11 3.50 18.37
C GLY A 160 6.40 2.66 18.49
N ARG A 161 7.27 2.74 17.48
CA ARG A 161 8.55 1.97 17.43
C ARG A 161 9.78 2.82 17.61
N ALA A 162 9.64 4.09 18.01
CA ALA A 162 10.77 4.95 18.32
C ALA A 162 11.06 4.93 19.81
N PRO A 163 12.21 4.41 20.25
CA PRO A 163 12.66 4.51 21.63
C PRO A 163 12.90 5.96 22.03
N ALA A 164 13.04 6.20 23.34
CA ALA A 164 13.43 7.52 23.85
C ALA A 164 14.84 7.88 23.34
N VAL A 165 15.02 9.16 23.00
CA VAL A 165 16.33 9.66 22.58
C VAL A 165 17.25 9.69 23.78
N LYS A 166 18.43 9.09 23.65
CA LYS A 166 19.47 9.03 24.66
C LYS A 166 20.62 9.96 24.29
N ASN A 167 21.48 10.29 25.25
CA ASN A 167 22.61 11.18 25.06
C ASN A 167 23.92 10.45 25.45
N GLN A 168 24.83 10.28 24.51
CA GLN A 168 26.13 9.62 24.71
C GLN A 168 27.16 10.50 25.42
N GLY A 169 26.85 11.77 25.66
CA GLY A 169 27.83 12.73 26.22
C GLY A 169 28.97 13.02 25.26
N SER A 170 30.21 13.07 25.79
CA SER A 170 31.43 13.35 25.01
C SER A 170 32.20 12.09 24.56
N LEU A 171 31.68 10.91 24.83
CA LEU A 171 32.33 9.64 24.51
C LEU A 171 32.13 9.23 23.03
N GLY A 172 33.06 8.42 22.50
CA GLY A 172 32.98 7.86 21.15
C GLY A 172 32.05 6.64 21.03
N THR A 173 30.94 6.60 21.78
CA THR A 173 30.06 5.43 21.93
C THR A 173 28.81 5.45 21.02
N CYS A 174 28.79 6.33 20.01
CA CYS A 174 27.63 6.47 19.10
C CYS A 174 27.21 5.14 18.42
N TRP A 175 28.16 4.26 18.12
CA TRP A 175 27.93 2.94 17.56
C TRP A 175 27.10 2.03 18.49
N ALA A 176 27.37 2.07 19.82
CA ALA A 176 26.61 1.30 20.81
C ALA A 176 25.19 1.86 20.95
N PHE A 177 25.04 3.19 21.04
CA PHE A 177 23.74 3.87 21.09
C PHE A 177 22.90 3.57 19.88
N ALA A 178 23.44 3.67 18.66
CA ALA A 178 22.72 3.39 17.43
C ALA A 178 22.26 1.93 17.34
N SER A 179 23.14 0.99 17.72
CA SER A 179 22.84 -0.44 17.65
C SER A 179 21.78 -0.87 18.67
N LEU A 180 21.87 -0.43 19.92
CA LEU A 180 20.89 -0.75 20.95
C LEU A 180 19.57 -0.05 20.70
N MET A 181 19.56 1.19 20.22
CA MET A 181 18.33 1.87 19.80
C MET A 181 17.62 1.12 18.66
N ALA A 182 18.35 0.56 17.69
CA ALA A 182 17.78 -0.25 16.64
C ALA A 182 17.15 -1.54 17.20
N LEU A 183 17.79 -2.20 18.16
CA LEU A 183 17.27 -3.38 18.84
C LEU A 183 16.02 -3.05 19.68
N GLU A 184 16.04 -2.00 20.47
CA GLU A 184 14.90 -1.51 21.25
C GLU A 184 13.72 -1.18 20.36
N SER A 185 13.96 -0.48 19.25
CA SER A 185 12.96 -0.15 18.24
C SER A 185 12.31 -1.40 17.64
N ARG A 186 13.08 -2.47 17.42
CA ARG A 186 12.57 -3.74 16.89
C ARG A 186 11.62 -4.45 17.88
N LEU A 187 11.89 -4.33 19.17
CA LEU A 187 11.10 -4.96 20.22
C LEU A 187 9.84 -4.17 20.57
N LEU A 188 9.81 -2.86 20.32
CA LEU A 188 8.62 -2.02 20.48
C LEU A 188 7.54 -2.35 19.43
N PRO A 189 6.25 -2.16 19.74
CA PRO A 189 5.68 -1.76 21.04
C PRO A 189 5.46 -2.94 21.99
N GLU A 190 5.71 -4.17 21.57
CA GLU A 190 5.38 -5.40 22.31
C GLU A 190 6.18 -5.52 23.61
N GLN A 191 7.42 -5.06 23.58
CA GLN A 191 8.33 -5.05 24.72
C GLN A 191 9.12 -3.76 24.74
N SER A 192 9.25 -3.15 25.92
CA SER A 192 10.05 -1.94 26.11
C SER A 192 11.24 -2.25 26.98
N PHE A 193 12.42 -2.03 26.43
CA PHE A 193 13.69 -2.18 27.12
C PHE A 193 14.50 -0.88 27.07
N ASP A 194 15.40 -0.74 28.01
CA ASP A 194 16.43 0.29 28.07
C ASP A 194 17.77 -0.43 28.28
N PHE A 195 18.41 -0.81 27.16
CA PHE A 195 19.67 -1.54 27.22
C PHE A 195 20.83 -0.62 27.57
N SER A 196 21.87 -1.19 28.22
CA SER A 196 23.01 -0.44 28.67
C SER A 196 24.08 -0.31 27.58
N GLU A 197 24.27 0.89 27.07
CA GLU A 197 25.31 1.25 26.12
C GLU A 197 26.71 1.14 26.77
N ASP A 198 26.83 1.47 28.06
CA ASP A 198 28.07 1.29 28.81
C ASP A 198 28.47 -0.18 28.88
N HIS A 199 27.52 -1.08 29.07
CA HIS A 199 27.83 -2.50 29.08
C HIS A 199 28.36 -2.96 27.73
N MET A 200 27.69 -2.56 26.61
CA MET A 200 28.15 -2.89 25.27
C MET A 200 29.53 -2.29 24.98
N SER A 201 29.77 -1.04 25.32
CA SER A 201 31.02 -0.37 24.99
C SER A 201 32.22 -0.80 25.85
N LEU A 202 31.97 -1.24 27.09
CA LEU A 202 33.05 -1.66 28.04
C LEU A 202 33.28 -3.18 28.07
N ARG A 203 32.30 -4.00 27.62
CA ARG A 203 32.32 -5.48 27.76
C ARG A 203 32.26 -6.23 26.44
N ASN A 204 32.59 -5.56 25.33
CA ASN A 204 32.53 -6.10 23.98
C ASN A 204 33.72 -7.00 23.57
N SER A 205 34.66 -7.25 24.47
CA SER A 205 35.90 -8.02 24.23
C SER A 205 36.90 -7.37 23.27
N PHE A 206 36.66 -6.17 22.77
CA PHE A 206 37.65 -5.38 22.05
C PHE A 206 38.48 -4.54 23.03
N GLN A 207 39.79 -4.48 22.80
CA GLN A 207 40.70 -3.66 23.64
C GLN A 207 40.74 -2.21 23.14
N MET A 208 39.62 -1.51 23.30
CA MET A 208 39.45 -0.12 22.86
C MET A 208 38.88 0.70 24.00
N ASP A 209 39.35 1.94 24.10
CA ASP A 209 38.80 2.95 25.02
C ASP A 209 37.46 3.46 24.46
N GLN A 210 36.54 3.83 25.34
CA GLN A 210 35.24 4.40 24.92
C GLN A 210 35.40 5.68 24.07
N ASN A 211 36.52 6.35 24.10
CA ASN A 211 36.83 7.53 23.30
C ASN A 211 37.32 7.19 21.88
N ASP A 212 37.75 5.94 21.63
CA ASP A 212 38.36 5.54 20.36
C ASP A 212 37.30 5.34 19.24
N GLY A 213 36.00 5.39 19.58
CA GLY A 213 34.92 5.13 18.65
C GLY A 213 34.65 3.64 18.51
N GLY A 214 34.04 3.27 17.41
CA GLY A 214 33.69 1.89 17.06
C GLY A 214 32.77 1.83 15.86
N ASP A 215 32.39 0.63 15.47
CA ASP A 215 31.47 0.40 14.33
C ASP A 215 30.44 -0.71 14.62
N TYR A 216 29.53 -0.93 13.66
CA TYR A 216 28.45 -1.90 13.78
C TYR A 216 28.92 -3.35 13.88
N THR A 217 30.13 -3.68 13.40
CA THR A 217 30.69 -5.04 13.51
C THR A 217 31.01 -5.40 14.95
N MET A 218 31.40 -4.41 15.76
CA MET A 218 31.59 -4.57 17.21
C MET A 218 30.25 -4.88 17.91
N SER A 219 29.20 -4.21 17.53
CA SER A 219 27.85 -4.51 18.05
C SER A 219 27.37 -5.91 17.67
N MET A 220 27.61 -6.32 16.43
CA MET A 220 27.25 -7.66 15.95
C MET A 220 28.04 -8.77 16.67
N ALA A 221 29.27 -8.51 17.03
CA ALA A 221 30.10 -9.47 17.77
C ALA A 221 29.74 -9.56 19.27
N TYR A 222 29.12 -8.51 19.80
CA TYR A 222 28.66 -8.44 21.20
C TYR A 222 27.28 -9.10 21.38
N LEU A 223 26.32 -8.91 20.42
CA LEU A 223 24.95 -9.43 20.47
C LEU A 223 24.87 -10.90 20.08
#